data_fff60e8da6c3a45aa7d49817172f933a
#
_entry.id   fff60e8da6c3a45aa7d49817172f933a
#
_cell.length_a   1.000
_cell.length_b   1.000
_cell.length_c   1.000
_cell.angle_alpha   90.00
_cell.angle_beta   90.00
_cell.angle_gamma   90.00
#
_symmetry.space_group_name_H-M   'P 1'
#
loop_
_entity.id
_entity.type
_entity.pdbx_description
1 polymer ?
#
loop_
_entity_poly.entity_id
_entity_poly.type
_entity_poly.pdbx_seq_one_letter_code
_entity_poly.pdbx_strand_id
1 'polypeptide(L)'
;MKPTPYLHFDGNCKQALDYYAEHLGGKVAFSMTYGEMPPQPAGAPAAESGCKPDPNFAAKIGHARMTLGEGVIMVSDCPPGRYTKPDGFFISLDAKDTTEAKRIYDALSAKGEVFMPLGETFWAKAFAMFKDQFGIPWMINCEKEKF
;
A
#
# COMPACT_ATOMS: atom_id res chain seq x y z
N MET A 1 -15.89 -14.89 0.18
CA MET A 1 -15.57 -13.51 0.57
C MET A 1 -14.06 -13.38 0.74
N LYS A 2 -13.42 -12.38 0.14
CA LYS A 2 -11.97 -12.15 0.26
C LYS A 2 -11.72 -10.65 0.47
N PRO A 3 -11.31 -10.23 1.67
CA PRO A 3 -10.97 -8.84 1.90
C PRO A 3 -9.70 -8.47 1.10
N THR A 4 -9.71 -7.32 0.47
CA THR A 4 -8.56 -6.78 -0.25
C THR A 4 -8.31 -5.36 0.22
N PRO A 5 -7.12 -5.05 0.75
CA PRO A 5 -6.80 -3.69 1.17
C PRO A 5 -6.86 -2.72 -0.01
N TYR A 6 -7.44 -1.56 0.23
CA TYR A 6 -7.44 -0.44 -0.71
C TYR A 6 -6.68 0.72 -0.10
N LEU A 7 -5.58 1.13 -0.72
CA LEU A 7 -4.69 2.15 -0.19
C LEU A 7 -4.85 3.46 -0.96
N HIS A 8 -5.00 4.55 -0.23
CA HIS A 8 -5.00 5.89 -0.80
C HIS A 8 -3.63 6.55 -0.60
N PHE A 9 -3.17 7.24 -1.64
CA PHE A 9 -1.92 8.00 -1.62
C PHE A 9 -2.19 9.48 -1.91
N ASP A 10 -1.28 10.33 -1.48
CA ASP A 10 -1.38 11.78 -1.63
C ASP A 10 -0.62 12.27 -2.88
N GLY A 11 -0.98 11.72 -4.04
CA GLY A 11 -0.37 12.09 -5.32
C GLY A 11 0.91 11.32 -5.66
N ASN A 12 1.36 10.40 -4.82
CA ASN A 12 2.60 9.63 -4.99
C ASN A 12 2.37 8.13 -5.16
N CYS A 13 1.17 7.73 -5.60
CA CYS A 13 0.80 6.33 -5.79
C CYS A 13 1.73 5.59 -6.75
N LYS A 14 2.08 6.20 -7.90
CA LYS A 14 2.98 5.58 -8.86
C LYS A 14 4.37 5.31 -8.27
N GLN A 15 4.90 6.26 -7.52
CA GLN A 15 6.19 6.08 -6.82
C GLN A 15 6.14 4.92 -5.84
N ALA A 16 5.03 4.80 -5.10
CA ALA A 16 4.84 3.69 -4.17
C ALA A 16 4.74 2.35 -4.90
N LEU A 17 3.99 2.27 -6.01
CA LEU A 17 3.90 1.05 -6.82
C LEU A 17 5.27 0.63 -7.36
N ASP A 18 6.04 1.56 -7.88
CA ASP A 18 7.39 1.28 -8.39
C ASP A 18 8.31 0.78 -7.26
N TYR A 19 8.21 1.38 -6.08
CA TYR A 19 8.98 0.97 -4.90
C TYR A 19 8.62 -0.44 -4.42
N TYR A 20 7.33 -0.74 -4.34
CA TYR A 20 6.87 -2.07 -3.94
C TYR A 20 7.19 -3.13 -4.99
N ALA A 21 7.16 -2.79 -6.27
CA ALA A 21 7.60 -3.69 -7.33
C ALA A 21 9.09 -4.04 -7.18
N GLU A 22 9.93 -3.05 -6.93
CA GLU A 22 11.38 -3.23 -6.78
C GLU A 22 11.74 -4.01 -5.51
N HIS A 23 11.13 -3.68 -4.37
CA HIS A 23 11.57 -4.20 -3.07
C HIS A 23 10.77 -5.38 -2.56
N LEU A 24 9.52 -5.54 -2.97
CA LEU A 24 8.63 -6.62 -2.56
C LEU A 24 8.35 -7.64 -3.68
N GLY A 25 8.87 -7.39 -4.87
CA GLY A 25 8.54 -8.22 -6.02
C GLY A 25 7.09 -8.08 -6.48
N GLY A 26 6.45 -6.97 -6.14
CA GLY A 26 5.07 -6.69 -6.55
C GLY A 26 4.95 -6.57 -8.07
N LYS A 27 3.80 -6.99 -8.59
CA LYS A 27 3.48 -6.89 -10.02
C LYS A 27 2.18 -6.12 -10.21
N VAL A 28 2.25 -5.04 -10.99
CA VAL A 28 1.06 -4.29 -11.36
C VAL A 28 0.25 -5.13 -12.37
N ALA A 29 -0.90 -5.62 -11.92
CA ALA A 29 -1.80 -6.41 -12.75
C ALA A 29 -2.71 -5.51 -13.61
N PHE A 30 -3.04 -4.32 -13.10
CA PHE A 30 -3.88 -3.34 -13.76
C PHE A 30 -3.54 -1.94 -13.23
N SER A 31 -3.56 -0.96 -14.12
CA SER A 31 -3.38 0.45 -13.73
C SER A 31 -4.11 1.36 -14.69
N MET A 32 -4.76 2.38 -14.16
CA MET A 32 -5.49 3.38 -14.92
C MET A 32 -5.33 4.74 -14.26
N THR A 33 -4.98 5.75 -15.05
CA THR A 33 -4.95 7.13 -14.56
C THR A 33 -6.35 7.73 -14.50
N TYR A 34 -6.52 8.83 -13.78
CA TYR A 34 -7.80 9.56 -13.76
C TYR A 34 -8.21 10.02 -15.15
N GLY A 35 -7.26 10.44 -15.99
CA GLY A 35 -7.52 10.87 -17.36
C GLY A 35 -8.00 9.76 -18.29
N GLU A 36 -7.65 8.51 -18.00
CA GLU A 36 -8.07 7.33 -18.75
C GLU A 36 -9.41 6.77 -18.29
N MET A 37 -9.91 7.23 -17.14
CA MET A 37 -11.19 6.75 -16.63
C MET A 37 -12.35 7.21 -17.50
N PRO A 38 -13.35 6.33 -17.77
CA PRO A 38 -14.52 6.75 -18.53
C PRO A 38 -15.31 7.82 -17.74
N PRO A 39 -16.00 8.74 -18.44
CA PRO A 39 -16.83 9.73 -17.77
C PRO A 39 -17.91 9.04 -16.94
N GLN A 40 -18.21 9.62 -15.76
CA GLN A 40 -19.29 9.14 -14.90
C GLN A 40 -20.63 9.18 -15.63
N PRO A 41 -21.49 8.16 -15.46
CA PRO A 41 -22.82 8.20 -16.03
C PRO A 41 -23.59 9.43 -15.56
N ALA A 42 -24.42 10.01 -16.43
CA ALA A 42 -25.30 11.11 -16.05
C ALA A 42 -26.20 10.65 -14.89
N GLY A 43 -26.21 11.39 -13.78
CA GLY A 43 -26.97 11.07 -12.56
C GLY A 43 -26.20 10.27 -11.51
N ALA A 44 -24.96 9.86 -11.75
CA ALA A 44 -24.11 9.38 -10.69
C ALA A 44 -23.86 10.49 -9.68
N PRO A 45 -23.93 10.20 -8.34
CA PRO A 45 -23.68 11.26 -7.37
C PRO A 45 -22.26 11.80 -7.55
N ALA A 46 -22.17 13.01 -8.06
CA ALA A 46 -20.92 13.77 -8.15
C ALA A 46 -20.31 14.01 -6.76
N ALA A 47 -21.06 13.69 -5.74
CA ALA A 47 -20.81 14.06 -4.37
C ALA A 47 -19.58 13.38 -3.79
N GLU A 48 -19.28 12.18 -4.18
CA GLU A 48 -18.22 11.45 -3.52
C GLU A 48 -16.91 11.51 -4.28
N SER A 49 -16.97 11.76 -5.55
CA SER A 49 -15.76 12.03 -6.31
C SER A 49 -15.33 13.49 -6.25
N GLY A 50 -16.24 14.46 -5.96
CA GLY A 50 -15.94 15.87 -5.70
C GLY A 50 -14.90 16.53 -6.58
N CYS A 51 -14.40 15.81 -7.54
CA CYS A 51 -13.31 16.17 -8.39
C CYS A 51 -13.85 16.61 -9.72
N LYS A 52 -13.89 17.90 -9.88
CA LYS A 52 -13.69 18.43 -11.21
C LYS A 52 -12.33 17.87 -11.66
N PRO A 53 -12.23 17.30 -12.87
CA PRO A 53 -10.95 16.84 -13.36
C PRO A 53 -10.01 18.05 -13.43
N ASP A 54 -9.12 18.15 -12.44
CA ASP A 54 -7.98 19.04 -12.54
C ASP A 54 -7.07 18.43 -13.62
N PRO A 55 -6.76 19.16 -14.70
CA PRO A 55 -5.86 18.66 -15.73
C PRO A 55 -4.50 18.21 -15.16
N ASN A 56 -4.06 18.82 -14.07
CA ASN A 56 -2.82 18.43 -13.39
C ASN A 56 -2.95 17.09 -12.64
N PHE A 57 -4.18 16.65 -12.35
CA PHE A 57 -4.46 15.39 -11.65
C PHE A 57 -4.75 14.24 -12.62
N ALA A 58 -4.96 14.51 -13.89
CA ALA A 58 -5.30 13.50 -14.90
C ALA A 58 -4.22 12.41 -15.07
N ALA A 59 -2.96 12.74 -14.82
CA ALA A 59 -1.84 11.80 -14.88
C ALA A 59 -1.69 10.94 -13.62
N LYS A 60 -2.41 11.23 -12.54
CA LYS A 60 -2.36 10.49 -11.29
C LYS A 60 -3.14 9.18 -11.41
N ILE A 61 -2.78 8.21 -10.54
CA ILE A 61 -3.41 6.89 -10.56
C ILE A 61 -4.83 6.98 -10.00
N GLY A 62 -5.80 6.68 -10.86
CA GLY A 62 -7.21 6.61 -10.48
C GLY A 62 -7.59 5.25 -9.90
N HIS A 63 -6.96 4.19 -10.37
CA HIS A 63 -7.08 2.84 -9.81
C HIS A 63 -5.95 1.96 -10.31
N ALA A 64 -5.37 1.18 -9.43
CA ALA A 64 -4.43 0.14 -9.81
C ALA A 64 -4.57 -1.06 -8.88
N ARG A 65 -4.14 -2.21 -9.38
CA ARG A 65 -4.11 -3.47 -8.65
C ARG A 65 -2.70 -4.04 -8.75
N MET A 66 -2.14 -4.40 -7.61
CA MET A 66 -0.82 -5.01 -7.51
C MET A 66 -0.92 -6.35 -6.79
N THR A 67 -0.26 -7.35 -7.33
CA THR A 67 -0.07 -8.63 -6.62
C THR A 67 1.23 -8.56 -5.80
N LEU A 68 1.15 -9.03 -4.56
CA LEU A 68 2.27 -9.17 -3.63
C LEU A 68 2.29 -10.62 -3.15
N GLY A 69 3.12 -11.46 -3.77
CA GLY A 69 3.05 -12.90 -3.51
C GLY A 69 1.66 -13.45 -3.83
N GLU A 70 1.02 -14.07 -2.85
CA GLU A 70 -0.36 -14.58 -2.97
C GLU A 70 -1.43 -13.52 -2.67
N GLY A 71 -1.02 -12.37 -2.15
CA GLY A 71 -1.91 -11.29 -1.80
C GLY A 71 -2.10 -10.28 -2.92
N VAL A 72 -3.10 -9.44 -2.76
CA VAL A 72 -3.42 -8.35 -3.68
C VAL A 72 -3.69 -7.09 -2.88
N ILE A 73 -3.18 -5.97 -3.35
CA ILE A 73 -3.59 -4.64 -2.89
C ILE A 73 -4.18 -3.85 -4.05
N MET A 74 -5.14 -3.00 -3.75
CA MET A 74 -5.66 -2.00 -4.67
C MET A 74 -5.22 -0.63 -4.20
N VAL A 75 -4.95 0.27 -5.13
CA VAL A 75 -4.37 1.57 -4.81
C VAL A 75 -4.93 2.66 -5.71
N SER A 76 -4.92 3.87 -5.21
CA SER A 76 -5.15 5.07 -6.02
C SER A 76 -4.57 6.30 -5.35
N ASP A 77 -4.36 7.36 -6.14
CA ASP A 77 -4.15 8.67 -5.57
C ASP A 77 -5.48 9.24 -5.09
N CYS A 78 -5.46 9.87 -3.93
CA CYS A 78 -6.61 10.58 -3.41
C CYS A 78 -6.65 11.99 -3.99
N PRO A 79 -7.83 12.50 -4.36
CA PRO A 79 -7.94 13.89 -4.81
C PRO A 79 -7.43 14.89 -3.77
N PRO A 80 -6.86 16.03 -4.20
CA PRO A 80 -6.39 17.06 -3.28
C PRO A 80 -7.44 17.45 -2.25
N GLY A 81 -7.04 17.54 -0.99
CA GLY A 81 -7.92 17.90 0.13
C GLY A 81 -8.77 16.77 0.69
N ARG A 82 -8.69 15.57 0.12
CA ARG A 82 -9.44 14.39 0.60
C ARG A 82 -8.56 13.30 1.20
N TYR A 83 -7.26 13.45 1.13
CA TYR A 83 -6.33 12.48 1.69
C TYR A 83 -6.35 12.51 3.21
N THR A 84 -6.45 11.33 3.80
CA THR A 84 -6.27 11.12 5.23
C THR A 84 -5.17 10.09 5.44
N LYS A 85 -4.23 10.39 6.32
CA LYS A 85 -3.15 9.46 6.64
C LYS A 85 -3.70 8.15 7.20
N PRO A 86 -3.31 6.99 6.64
CA PRO A 86 -3.74 5.70 7.18
C PRO A 86 -3.29 5.52 8.62
N ASP A 87 -4.20 5.04 9.46
CA ASP A 87 -3.90 4.73 10.85
C ASP A 87 -4.88 3.69 11.39
N GLY A 88 -4.55 3.05 12.51
CA GLY A 88 -5.43 2.11 13.18
C GLY A 88 -5.44 0.70 12.60
N PHE A 89 -4.60 0.39 11.61
CA PHE A 89 -4.47 -0.94 11.03
C PHE A 89 -3.06 -1.15 10.49
N PHE A 90 -2.71 -2.39 10.17
CA PHE A 90 -1.45 -2.75 9.53
C PHE A 90 -1.71 -3.81 8.46
N ILE A 91 -0.97 -3.73 7.36
CA ILE A 91 -0.93 -4.80 6.37
C ILE A 91 0.19 -5.74 6.78
N SER A 92 -0.16 -6.99 7.08
CA SER A 92 0.81 -7.99 7.52
C SER A 92 1.44 -8.71 6.33
N LEU A 93 2.76 -8.76 6.32
CA LEU A 93 3.54 -9.53 5.36
C LEU A 93 4.15 -10.73 6.09
N ASP A 94 3.84 -11.92 5.63
CA ASP A 94 4.41 -13.15 6.16
C ASP A 94 5.73 -13.45 5.43
N ALA A 95 6.83 -13.34 6.16
CA ALA A 95 8.15 -13.66 5.65
C ALA A 95 8.45 -15.17 5.85
N LYS A 96 9.03 -15.78 4.84
CA LYS A 96 9.37 -17.21 4.87
C LYS A 96 10.50 -17.53 5.86
N ASP A 97 11.39 -16.58 6.10
CA ASP A 97 12.54 -16.70 7.01
C ASP A 97 12.97 -15.32 7.53
N THR A 98 13.89 -15.33 8.49
CA THR A 98 14.38 -14.09 9.11
C THR A 98 15.21 -13.25 8.15
N THR A 99 15.85 -13.85 7.15
CA THR A 99 16.61 -13.13 6.12
C THR A 99 15.67 -12.31 5.24
N GLU A 100 14.56 -12.90 4.79
CA GLU A 100 13.55 -12.18 4.03
C GLU A 100 12.88 -11.09 4.88
N ALA A 101 12.56 -11.39 6.13
CA ALA A 101 11.99 -10.41 7.06
C ALA A 101 12.89 -9.18 7.21
N LYS A 102 14.20 -9.40 7.37
CA LYS A 102 15.16 -8.30 7.49
C LYS A 102 15.26 -7.49 6.19
N ARG A 103 15.31 -8.16 5.04
CA ARG A 103 15.35 -7.49 3.73
C ARG A 103 14.14 -6.59 3.51
N ILE A 104 12.94 -7.10 3.79
CA ILE A 104 11.71 -6.33 3.65
C ILE A 104 11.67 -5.16 4.65
N TYR A 105 12.04 -5.43 5.90
CA TYR A 105 12.08 -4.41 6.94
C TYR A 105 13.03 -3.27 6.59
N ASP A 106 14.25 -3.58 6.18
CA ASP A 106 15.25 -2.56 5.82
C ASP A 106 14.76 -1.71 4.64
N ALA A 107 14.12 -2.34 3.64
CA ALA A 107 13.60 -1.63 2.48
C ALA A 107 12.40 -0.74 2.82
N LEU A 108 11.39 -1.28 3.50
CA LEU A 108 10.14 -0.58 3.73
C LEU A 108 10.20 0.43 4.88
N SER A 109 10.99 0.19 5.91
CA SER A 109 11.11 1.12 7.04
C SER A 109 12.02 2.31 6.74
N ALA A 110 12.80 2.25 5.66
CA ALA A 110 13.67 3.35 5.26
C ALA A 110 12.85 4.62 5.00
N LYS A 111 13.24 5.72 5.65
CA LYS A 111 12.54 7.02 5.59
C LYS A 111 11.09 6.97 6.11
N GLY A 112 10.72 5.90 6.79
CA GLY A 112 9.42 5.73 7.43
C GLY A 112 9.46 5.99 8.92
N GLU A 113 8.44 5.51 9.61
CA GLU A 113 8.30 5.64 11.07
C GLU A 113 8.20 4.24 11.68
N VAL A 114 9.12 3.89 12.58
CA VAL A 114 9.16 2.57 13.22
C VAL A 114 8.44 2.64 14.58
N PHE A 115 7.40 1.80 14.74
CA PHE A 115 6.71 1.63 16.02
C PHE A 115 7.34 0.51 16.84
N MET A 116 7.65 -0.61 16.19
CA MET A 116 8.33 -1.74 16.80
C MET A 116 9.44 -2.21 15.85
N PRO A 117 10.72 -2.08 16.23
CA PRO A 117 11.83 -2.54 15.40
C PRO A 117 11.76 -4.06 15.19
N LEU A 118 12.37 -4.52 14.09
CA LEU A 118 12.45 -5.94 13.80
C LEU A 118 13.17 -6.67 14.93
N GLY A 119 12.51 -7.67 15.49
CA GLY A 119 13.06 -8.45 16.60
C GLY A 119 12.26 -9.73 16.84
N GLU A 120 12.81 -10.60 17.65
CA GLU A 120 12.15 -11.84 18.06
C GLU A 120 11.08 -11.54 19.12
N THR A 121 9.98 -12.26 19.04
CA THR A 121 8.91 -12.26 20.04
C THR A 121 8.65 -13.69 20.50
N PHE A 122 7.70 -13.92 21.44
CA PHE A 122 7.39 -15.30 21.84
C PHE A 122 6.69 -16.09 20.73
N TRP A 123 5.99 -15.42 19.79
CA TRP A 123 5.26 -16.07 18.69
C TRP A 123 6.01 -16.05 17.35
N ALA A 124 6.98 -15.17 17.18
CA ALA A 124 7.65 -14.94 15.90
C ALA A 124 9.17 -14.96 16.03
N LYS A 125 9.83 -15.52 15.02
CA LYS A 125 11.28 -15.43 14.85
C LYS A 125 11.72 -14.01 14.53
N ALA A 126 10.87 -13.27 13.81
CA ALA A 126 11.05 -11.87 13.49
C ALA A 126 9.70 -11.19 13.36
N PHE A 127 9.55 -10.05 13.98
CA PHE A 127 8.34 -9.26 13.98
C PHE A 127 8.68 -7.78 13.98
N ALA A 128 7.94 -6.98 13.22
CA ALA A 128 8.12 -5.53 13.16
C ALA A 128 6.79 -4.85 12.86
N MET A 129 6.65 -3.61 13.32
CA MET A 129 5.53 -2.72 13.00
C MET A 129 6.07 -1.34 12.65
N PHE A 130 5.68 -0.81 11.52
CA PHE A 130 6.18 0.48 11.04
C PHE A 130 5.26 1.06 9.97
N LYS A 131 5.42 2.35 9.67
CA LYS A 131 4.90 2.98 8.46
C LYS A 131 6.03 3.19 7.47
N ASP A 132 5.76 2.96 6.19
CA ASP A 132 6.75 3.25 5.15
C ASP A 132 6.84 4.76 4.85
N GLN A 133 7.73 5.13 3.93
CA GLN A 133 7.91 6.53 3.54
C GLN A 133 6.67 7.16 2.89
N PHE A 134 5.72 6.35 2.44
CA PHE A 134 4.45 6.79 1.85
C PHE A 134 3.32 6.85 2.88
N GLY A 135 3.60 6.49 4.14
CA GLY A 135 2.64 6.51 5.23
C GLY A 135 1.81 5.25 5.38
N ILE A 136 2.11 4.18 4.63
CA ILE A 136 1.36 2.91 4.71
C ILE A 136 1.85 2.09 5.90
N PRO A 137 0.91 1.64 6.78
CA PRO A 137 1.28 0.82 7.93
C PRO A 137 1.52 -0.63 7.52
N TRP A 138 2.69 -1.14 7.86
CA TRP A 138 3.11 -2.51 7.58
C TRP A 138 3.46 -3.25 8.87
N MET A 139 3.20 -4.53 8.87
CA MET A 139 3.64 -5.46 9.89
C MET A 139 4.40 -6.58 9.19
N ILE A 140 5.54 -6.99 9.72
CA ILE A 140 6.27 -8.15 9.24
C ILE A 140 6.17 -9.23 10.29
N ASN A 141 5.83 -10.43 9.85
CA ASN A 141 5.73 -11.59 10.71
C ASN A 141 6.46 -12.77 10.07
N CYS A 142 7.38 -13.36 10.83
CA CYS A 142 8.00 -14.63 10.49
C CYS A 142 7.75 -15.57 11.65
N GLU A 143 6.75 -16.44 11.51
CA GLU A 143 6.28 -17.28 12.60
C GLU A 143 7.31 -18.31 13.06
N LYS A 144 7.26 -18.65 14.33
CA LYS A 144 7.91 -19.84 14.86
C LYS A 144 7.09 -21.07 14.47
N GLU A 145 7.77 -22.18 14.19
CA GLU A 145 7.09 -23.42 13.82
C GLU A 145 6.19 -23.93 14.94
N LYS A 146 6.53 -23.61 16.18
CA LYS A 146 5.72 -23.90 17.39
C LYS A 146 5.93 -22.79 18.41
N PHE A 147 4.87 -22.34 19.00
CA PHE A 147 4.87 -21.45 20.14
C PHE A 147 3.83 -21.84 21.18
#